data_bca15b924f76ddd47dce7f7c400c5769
#
_entry.id   bca15b924f76ddd47dce7f7c400c5769
#
_cell.length_a   1.000
_cell.length_b   1.000
_cell.length_c   1.000
_cell.angle_alpha   90.00
_cell.angle_beta   90.00
_cell.angle_gamma   90.00
#
_symmetry.space_group_name_H-M   'P 1'
#
loop_
_entity.id
_entity.type
_entity.pdbx_description
1 polymer ?
#
loop_
_entity_poly.entity_id
_entity_poly.type
_entity_poly.pdbx_seq_one_letter_code
_entity_poly.pdbx_strand_id
1 'polypeptide(L)'
;MDPNYLKVLMNTIVVKPPKQGVYTFGTTTLTYNLVTQPLYQALDINNTKHEAVVRTGTVKAEPPKIVTPNFLSRSVGFGDQAQNFLEELIKRGQANTPGILYTYHNQPSKTEIVYSSPDLVAERISKEIDVNSKSLETVILGVDELWDVSLMKFIFDWTNQSAPDNTEQFKSSGRLGMLKGIPQDARIRIEEMFHNVKKGDLDPTILHDELENWDVFDEYQDNFFSIFKGRRSKKLY
;
A
#
# COMPACT_ATOMS: atom_id res chain seq x y z
N MET A 1 25.27 -1.00 -0.90
CA MET A 1 24.18 -0.10 -0.45
C MET A 1 24.78 1.24 -0.11
N ASP A 2 24.19 2.34 -0.53
CA ASP A 2 24.65 3.69 -0.22
C ASP A 2 24.70 3.88 1.32
N PRO A 3 25.82 4.40 1.89
CA PRO A 3 25.96 4.65 3.32
C PRO A 3 24.85 5.52 3.92
N ASN A 4 24.29 6.45 3.15
CA ASN A 4 23.20 7.31 3.59
C ASN A 4 21.92 6.51 3.87
N TYR A 5 21.57 5.53 3.01
CA TYR A 5 20.41 4.68 3.26
C TYR A 5 20.61 3.76 4.46
N LEU A 6 21.84 3.23 4.67
CA LEU A 6 22.14 2.47 5.88
C LEU A 6 21.94 3.31 7.14
N LYS A 7 22.40 4.57 7.12
CA LYS A 7 22.18 5.52 8.23
C LYS A 7 20.69 5.71 8.52
N VAL A 8 19.86 5.87 7.50
CA VAL A 8 18.40 6.02 7.67
C VAL A 8 17.79 4.76 8.26
N LEU A 9 18.13 3.58 7.73
CA LEU A 9 17.60 2.31 8.21
C LEU A 9 17.92 2.07 9.69
N MET A 10 19.13 2.45 10.13
CA MET A 10 19.57 2.29 11.53
C MET A 10 18.97 3.34 12.47
N ASN A 11 18.67 4.56 11.98
CA ASN A 11 18.18 5.66 12.80
C ASN A 11 16.66 5.90 12.68
N THR A 12 15.95 5.07 11.93
CA THR A 12 14.49 5.10 11.91
C THR A 12 13.92 4.18 12.98
N ILE A 13 13.25 4.77 13.97
CA ILE A 13 12.70 4.08 15.13
C ILE A 13 11.19 4.31 15.18
N VAL A 14 10.41 3.25 15.30
CA VAL A 14 8.97 3.35 15.55
C VAL A 14 8.75 3.46 17.05
N VAL A 15 8.48 4.69 17.51
CA VAL A 15 8.24 4.98 18.94
C VAL A 15 6.87 4.47 19.38
N LYS A 16 5.88 4.68 18.52
CA LYS A 16 4.51 4.20 18.73
C LYS A 16 4.05 3.40 17.52
N PRO A 17 4.01 2.08 17.57
CA PRO A 17 3.43 1.28 16.50
C PRO A 17 1.90 1.42 16.47
N PRO A 18 1.26 1.28 15.30
CA PRO A 18 -0.18 1.18 15.22
C PRO A 18 -0.65 -0.10 15.91
N LYS A 19 -1.85 -0.07 16.52
CA LYS A 19 -2.44 -1.23 17.21
C LYS A 19 -3.00 -2.28 16.24
N GLN A 20 -3.14 -1.92 14.97
CA GLN A 20 -3.70 -2.78 13.93
C GLN A 20 -2.78 -2.86 12.72
N GLY A 21 -2.76 -4.02 12.08
CA GLY A 21 -2.10 -4.24 10.80
C GLY A 21 -2.91 -3.71 9.61
N VAL A 22 -2.38 -3.96 8.41
CA VAL A 22 -3.09 -3.72 7.15
C VAL A 22 -4.27 -4.70 7.05
N TYR A 23 -5.47 -4.18 6.82
CA TYR A 23 -6.67 -5.00 6.65
C TYR A 23 -6.60 -5.84 5.38
N THR A 24 -6.97 -7.11 5.48
CA THR A 24 -7.02 -8.02 4.32
C THR A 24 -8.19 -7.66 3.38
N PHE A 25 -9.32 -7.30 3.97
CA PHE A 25 -10.55 -6.98 3.23
C PHE A 25 -11.00 -5.58 3.58
N GLY A 26 -10.58 -4.61 2.78
CA GLY A 26 -10.94 -3.21 2.95
C GLY A 26 -9.72 -2.29 2.97
N THR A 27 -9.98 -1.02 2.75
CA THR A 27 -8.97 0.03 2.79
C THR A 27 -8.51 0.29 4.22
N THR A 28 -7.20 0.38 4.44
CA THR A 28 -6.63 0.80 5.71
C THR A 28 -6.06 2.21 5.57
N THR A 29 -6.46 3.14 6.44
CA THR A 29 -5.90 4.50 6.46
C THR A 29 -5.17 4.70 7.79
N LEU A 30 -3.86 4.83 7.72
CA LEU A 30 -2.98 5.06 8.85
C LEU A 30 -2.56 6.52 8.89
N THR A 31 -2.66 7.18 10.05
CA THR A 31 -2.05 8.50 10.28
C THR A 31 -0.64 8.32 10.81
N TYR A 32 0.33 9.00 10.21
CA TYR A 32 1.71 9.02 10.72
C TYR A 32 2.09 10.38 11.28
N ASN A 33 2.92 10.37 12.32
CA ASN A 33 3.63 11.51 12.86
C ASN A 33 5.12 11.18 12.79
N LEU A 34 5.79 11.71 11.78
CA LEU A 34 7.24 11.49 11.58
C LEU A 34 7.99 12.69 12.15
N VAL A 35 8.78 12.42 13.18
CA VAL A 35 9.53 13.42 13.93
C VAL A 35 11.00 13.29 13.59
N THR A 36 11.64 14.40 13.23
CA THR A 36 13.05 14.44 12.84
C THR A 36 13.77 15.60 13.54
N GLN A 37 15.09 15.49 13.67
CA GLN A 37 15.92 16.61 14.05
C GLN A 37 16.29 17.43 12.81
N PRO A 38 16.07 18.76 12.80
CA PRO A 38 16.45 19.60 11.66
C PRO A 38 17.93 19.47 11.33
N LEU A 39 18.28 19.39 10.05
CA LEU A 39 19.65 19.22 9.58
C LEU A 39 20.61 20.30 10.10
N TYR A 40 20.17 21.57 10.13
CA TYR A 40 21.01 22.68 10.59
C TYR A 40 21.42 22.55 12.05
N GLN A 41 20.64 21.86 12.89
CA GLN A 41 21.00 21.59 14.28
C GLN A 41 22.04 20.47 14.42
N ALA A 42 22.05 19.52 13.51
CA ALA A 42 23.07 18.48 13.48
C ALA A 42 24.46 19.03 13.11
N LEU A 43 24.52 20.21 12.45
CA LEU A 43 25.74 20.87 12.00
C LEU A 43 26.25 21.91 12.98
N ASP A 44 25.43 22.42 13.90
CA ASP A 44 25.79 23.50 14.85
C ASP A 44 26.00 22.93 16.26
N ILE A 45 27.29 22.67 16.58
CA ILE A 45 27.73 22.10 17.87
C ILE A 45 27.43 23.04 19.06
N ASN A 46 27.20 24.32 18.83
CA ASN A 46 26.94 25.35 19.86
C ASN A 46 25.44 25.66 20.02
N ASN A 47 24.54 25.02 19.26
CA ASN A 47 23.12 25.30 19.32
C ASN A 47 22.49 24.68 20.56
N THR A 48 22.12 25.50 21.53
CA THR A 48 21.42 25.08 22.75
C THR A 48 19.87 24.95 22.54
N LYS A 49 19.39 25.34 21.38
CA LYS A 49 17.95 25.26 21.06
C LYS A 49 17.62 23.87 20.48
N HIS A 50 16.81 23.14 21.18
CA HIS A 50 16.27 21.87 20.67
C HIS A 50 15.01 22.15 19.84
N GLU A 51 15.03 21.74 18.59
CA GLU A 51 13.89 21.84 17.67
C GLU A 51 13.64 20.46 17.03
N ALA A 52 12.40 20.18 16.78
CA ALA A 52 11.97 19.00 16.02
C ALA A 52 11.12 19.44 14.83
N VAL A 53 11.27 18.77 13.71
CA VAL A 53 10.35 18.88 12.58
C VAL A 53 9.34 17.71 12.68
N VAL A 54 8.06 18.04 12.75
CA VAL A 54 6.98 17.06 12.77
C VAL A 54 6.28 17.09 11.42
N ARG A 55 6.32 15.97 10.69
CA ARG A 55 5.58 15.76 9.44
C ARG A 55 4.43 14.81 9.71
N THR A 56 3.22 15.31 9.52
CA THR A 56 1.99 14.53 9.66
C THR A 56 1.35 14.28 8.31
N GLY A 57 0.81 13.11 8.12
CA GLY A 57 0.08 12.72 6.92
C GLY A 57 -0.65 11.40 7.11
N THR A 58 -1.23 10.91 6.02
CA THR A 58 -1.87 9.60 6.01
C THR A 58 -1.24 8.68 4.96
N VAL A 59 -1.14 7.40 5.30
CA VAL A 59 -0.84 6.32 4.36
C VAL A 59 -2.11 5.52 4.17
N LYS A 60 -2.63 5.56 2.95
CA LYS A 60 -3.77 4.74 2.54
C LYS A 60 -3.26 3.47 1.88
N ALA A 61 -3.51 2.32 2.52
CA ALA A 61 -3.31 1.00 1.92
C ALA A 61 -4.61 0.56 1.25
N GLU A 62 -4.53 0.21 -0.04
CA GLU A 62 -5.62 -0.49 -0.72
C GLU A 62 -5.78 -1.90 -0.14
N PRO A 63 -6.96 -2.53 -0.29
CA PRO A 63 -7.09 -3.95 0.04
C PRO A 63 -6.01 -4.76 -0.69
N PRO A 64 -5.23 -5.59 0.02
CA PRO A 64 -4.25 -6.45 -0.63
C PRO A 64 -4.91 -7.35 -1.67
N LYS A 65 -4.18 -7.65 -2.74
CA LYS A 65 -4.67 -8.44 -3.88
C LYS A 65 -3.83 -9.70 -4.06
N ILE A 66 -4.46 -10.81 -4.35
CA ILE A 66 -3.72 -12.00 -4.80
C ILE A 66 -3.41 -11.83 -6.29
N VAL A 67 -2.12 -11.93 -6.63
CA VAL A 67 -1.62 -11.85 -8.00
C VAL A 67 -0.69 -13.01 -8.29
N THR A 68 -0.38 -13.23 -9.58
CA THR A 68 0.56 -14.27 -10.03
C THR A 68 1.63 -13.66 -10.94
N PRO A 69 2.79 -14.32 -11.15
CA PRO A 69 3.77 -13.87 -12.14
C PRO A 69 3.16 -13.68 -13.54
N ASN A 70 2.22 -14.53 -13.94
CA ASN A 70 1.53 -14.41 -15.22
C ASN A 70 0.68 -13.13 -15.31
N PHE A 71 -0.03 -12.75 -14.25
CA PHE A 71 -0.74 -11.47 -14.16
C PHE A 71 0.21 -10.28 -14.24
N LEU A 72 1.29 -10.31 -13.45
CA LEU A 72 2.26 -9.21 -13.40
C LEU A 72 2.98 -9.01 -14.73
N SER A 73 3.26 -10.07 -15.50
CA SER A 73 3.91 -9.98 -16.80
C SER A 73 3.08 -9.23 -17.86
N ARG A 74 1.77 -9.14 -17.66
CA ARG A 74 0.85 -8.41 -18.53
C ARG A 74 0.53 -7.01 -18.01
N SER A 75 0.92 -6.69 -16.77
CA SER A 75 0.67 -5.40 -16.15
C SER A 75 1.55 -4.31 -16.77
N VAL A 76 0.97 -3.16 -17.05
CA VAL A 76 1.68 -2.01 -17.64
C VAL A 76 2.61 -1.37 -16.62
N GLY A 77 3.75 -0.84 -17.08
CA GLY A 77 4.67 -0.02 -16.26
C GLY A 77 5.94 -0.73 -15.82
N PHE A 78 6.12 -2.01 -16.15
CA PHE A 78 7.38 -2.70 -15.93
C PHE A 78 8.30 -2.57 -17.14
N GLY A 79 9.59 -2.24 -16.92
CA GLY A 79 10.60 -2.20 -17.97
C GLY A 79 11.09 -3.62 -18.33
N ASP A 80 11.84 -3.71 -19.47
CA ASP A 80 12.27 -4.96 -20.09
C ASP A 80 12.94 -5.95 -19.12
N GLN A 81 13.76 -5.46 -18.17
CA GLN A 81 14.45 -6.31 -17.20
C GLN A 81 13.47 -7.00 -16.23
N ALA A 82 12.43 -6.29 -15.80
CA ALA A 82 11.40 -6.87 -14.96
C ALA A 82 10.54 -7.87 -15.74
N GLN A 83 10.21 -7.57 -16.99
CA GLN A 83 9.52 -8.50 -17.89
C GLN A 83 10.33 -9.80 -18.10
N ASN A 84 11.62 -9.70 -18.41
CA ASN A 84 12.51 -10.85 -18.56
C ASN A 84 12.56 -11.71 -17.29
N PHE A 85 12.57 -11.09 -16.10
CA PHE A 85 12.53 -11.80 -14.82
C PHE A 85 11.22 -12.57 -14.62
N LEU A 86 10.08 -11.95 -14.92
CA LEU A 86 8.77 -12.60 -14.84
C LEU A 86 8.64 -13.77 -15.82
N GLU A 87 9.13 -13.59 -17.06
CA GLU A 87 9.18 -14.67 -18.04
C GLU A 87 10.03 -15.86 -17.56
N GLU A 88 11.15 -15.59 -16.89
CA GLU A 88 11.98 -16.65 -16.33
C GLU A 88 11.26 -17.43 -15.21
N LEU A 89 10.49 -16.72 -14.35
CA LEU A 89 9.64 -17.38 -13.35
C LEU A 89 8.57 -18.27 -14.02
N ILE A 90 7.95 -17.77 -15.09
CA ILE A 90 6.95 -18.53 -15.87
C ILE A 90 7.58 -19.78 -16.48
N LYS A 91 8.76 -19.67 -17.11
CA LYS A 91 9.51 -20.81 -17.68
C LYS A 91 9.88 -21.87 -16.62
N ARG A 92 10.12 -21.46 -15.38
CA ARG A 92 10.36 -22.35 -14.23
C ARG A 92 9.10 -22.99 -13.65
N GLY A 93 7.94 -22.80 -14.27
CA GLY A 93 6.67 -23.36 -13.82
C GLY A 93 5.98 -22.62 -12.68
N GLN A 94 6.42 -21.38 -12.38
CA GLN A 94 5.87 -20.56 -11.32
C GLN A 94 4.80 -19.55 -11.83
N ALA A 95 4.34 -19.70 -13.06
CA ALA A 95 3.38 -18.79 -13.72
C ALA A 95 2.15 -18.44 -12.84
N ASN A 96 1.63 -19.44 -12.12
CA ASN A 96 0.41 -19.35 -11.33
C ASN A 96 0.68 -19.40 -9.80
N THR A 97 1.91 -19.21 -9.36
CA THR A 97 2.23 -19.16 -7.92
C THR A 97 1.64 -17.89 -7.33
N PRO A 98 0.70 -17.99 -6.35
CA PRO A 98 0.05 -16.80 -5.79
C PRO A 98 1.01 -16.02 -4.89
N GLY A 99 0.96 -14.69 -5.00
CA GLY A 99 1.61 -13.74 -4.10
C GLY A 99 0.63 -12.66 -3.66
N ILE A 100 0.91 -11.97 -2.57
CA ILE A 100 0.10 -10.85 -2.09
C ILE A 100 0.74 -9.54 -2.56
N LEU A 101 -0.02 -8.74 -3.30
CA LEU A 101 0.35 -7.39 -3.73
C LEU A 101 -0.24 -6.37 -2.77
N TYR A 102 0.62 -5.51 -2.20
CA TYR A 102 0.23 -4.37 -1.38
C TYR A 102 0.46 -3.07 -2.16
N THR A 103 -0.52 -2.18 -2.14
CA THR A 103 -0.47 -0.86 -2.79
C THR A 103 -0.71 0.23 -1.76
N TYR A 104 0.18 1.23 -1.72
CA TYR A 104 0.13 2.34 -0.76
C TYR A 104 0.12 3.69 -1.45
N HIS A 105 -0.66 4.62 -0.91
CA HIS A 105 -0.69 6.02 -1.33
C HIS A 105 -0.35 6.90 -0.12
N ASN A 106 0.73 7.68 -0.23
CA ASN A 106 1.09 8.66 0.79
C ASN A 106 0.42 9.99 0.51
N GLN A 107 -0.23 10.56 1.52
CA GLN A 107 -0.90 11.86 1.49
C GLN A 107 -0.34 12.73 2.63
N PRO A 108 0.77 13.44 2.41
CA PRO A 108 1.29 14.41 3.38
C PRO A 108 0.26 15.51 3.67
N SER A 109 0.12 15.93 4.92
CA SER A 109 -0.84 16.97 5.30
C SER A 109 -0.19 18.21 5.90
N LYS A 110 0.71 18.05 6.88
CA LYS A 110 1.28 19.16 7.64
C LYS A 110 2.75 18.94 7.93
N THR A 111 3.53 20.04 7.91
CA THR A 111 4.89 20.08 8.46
C THR A 111 4.99 21.26 9.40
N GLU A 112 5.49 21.05 10.60
CA GLU A 112 5.68 22.09 11.62
C GLU A 112 6.99 21.92 12.37
N ILE A 113 7.52 23.03 12.86
CA ILE A 113 8.70 23.06 13.73
C ILE A 113 8.22 23.25 15.17
N VAL A 114 8.70 22.40 16.05
CA VAL A 114 8.38 22.41 17.50
C VAL A 114 9.64 22.67 18.28
N TYR A 115 9.62 23.64 19.17
CA TYR A 115 10.76 24.00 20.04
C TYR A 115 10.87 23.02 21.22
N SER A 116 11.36 21.82 20.92
CA SER A 116 11.65 20.74 21.87
C SER A 116 12.50 19.67 21.18
N SER A 117 13.13 18.78 21.96
CA SER A 117 13.88 17.68 21.35
C SER A 117 12.94 16.69 20.65
N PRO A 118 13.40 16.02 19.55
CA PRO A 118 12.60 15.03 18.83
C PRO A 118 12.03 13.94 19.72
N ASP A 119 12.80 13.44 20.68
CA ASP A 119 12.36 12.38 21.61
C ASP A 119 11.20 12.82 22.50
N LEU A 120 11.28 14.03 23.08
CA LEU A 120 10.20 14.58 23.91
C LEU A 120 8.94 14.85 23.10
N VAL A 121 9.09 15.32 21.85
CA VAL A 121 7.96 15.52 20.94
C VAL A 121 7.30 14.20 20.59
N ALA A 122 8.09 13.18 20.25
CA ALA A 122 7.59 11.85 19.94
C ALA A 122 6.86 11.20 21.13
N GLU A 123 7.41 11.34 22.35
CA GLU A 123 6.78 10.85 23.57
C GLU A 123 5.44 11.55 23.85
N ARG A 124 5.38 12.90 23.71
CA ARG A 124 4.14 13.65 23.88
C ARG A 124 3.06 13.21 22.91
N ILE A 125 3.37 13.10 21.62
CA ILE A 125 2.41 12.67 20.59
C ILE A 125 1.96 11.23 20.89
N SER A 126 2.88 10.35 21.31
CA SER A 126 2.56 8.97 21.67
C SER A 126 1.53 8.89 22.82
N LYS A 127 1.68 9.74 23.85
CA LYS A 127 0.73 9.84 24.96
C LYS A 127 -0.64 10.36 24.50
N GLU A 128 -0.66 11.35 23.60
CA GLU A 128 -1.90 11.89 23.02
C GLU A 128 -2.67 10.81 22.22
N ILE A 129 -1.95 9.98 21.45
CA ILE A 129 -2.54 8.83 20.74
C ILE A 129 -3.18 7.84 21.71
N ASP A 130 -2.51 7.55 22.83
CA ASP A 130 -3.03 6.61 23.83
C ASP A 130 -4.29 7.13 24.52
N VAL A 131 -4.30 8.41 24.92
CA VAL A 131 -5.46 9.06 25.54
C VAL A 131 -6.67 9.04 24.60
N ASN A 132 -6.45 9.30 23.31
CA ASN A 132 -7.51 9.35 22.29
C ASN A 132 -7.89 7.96 21.75
N SER A 133 -7.25 6.87 22.24
CA SER A 133 -7.50 5.47 21.84
C SER A 133 -7.44 5.23 20.33
N LYS A 134 -6.61 5.98 19.60
CA LYS A 134 -6.45 5.84 18.16
C LYS A 134 -5.68 4.58 17.81
N SER A 135 -6.26 3.71 17.00
CA SER A 135 -5.70 2.39 16.68
C SER A 135 -4.81 2.37 15.43
N LEU A 136 -5.08 3.28 14.48
CA LEU A 136 -4.36 3.42 13.20
C LEU A 136 -3.60 4.76 13.16
N GLU A 137 -2.80 5.00 14.18
CA GLU A 137 -1.88 6.14 14.25
C GLU A 137 -0.52 5.68 14.76
N THR A 138 0.55 6.28 14.22
CA THR A 138 1.94 5.91 14.53
C THR A 138 2.80 7.14 14.78
N VAL A 139 3.88 6.96 15.56
CA VAL A 139 4.94 7.95 15.76
C VAL A 139 6.28 7.32 15.37
N ILE A 140 7.00 8.00 14.47
CA ILE A 140 8.26 7.54 13.91
C ILE A 140 9.31 8.62 14.16
N LEU A 141 10.46 8.25 14.76
CA LEU A 141 11.67 9.05 14.71
C LEU A 141 12.44 8.69 13.45
N GLY A 142 12.84 9.67 12.68
CA GLY A 142 13.51 9.47 11.40
C GLY A 142 14.63 10.47 11.14
N VAL A 143 15.20 10.42 9.93
CA VAL A 143 16.27 11.30 9.45
C VAL A 143 15.67 12.38 8.56
N ASP A 144 15.97 13.66 8.85
CA ASP A 144 15.29 14.81 8.23
C ASP A 144 15.47 14.88 6.71
N GLU A 145 16.70 14.69 6.23
CA GLU A 145 17.03 14.75 4.79
C GLU A 145 16.35 13.64 3.97
N LEU A 146 16.13 12.48 4.60
CA LEU A 146 15.59 11.28 3.98
C LEU A 146 14.35 10.78 4.76
N TRP A 147 13.48 11.72 5.14
CA TRP A 147 12.28 11.43 5.91
C TRP A 147 11.31 10.48 5.18
N ASP A 148 11.26 10.58 3.88
CA ASP A 148 10.46 9.70 3.00
C ASP A 148 10.98 8.25 3.01
N VAL A 149 12.31 8.06 3.08
CA VAL A 149 12.93 6.73 3.26
C VAL A 149 12.62 6.18 4.65
N SER A 150 12.62 7.02 5.70
CA SER A 150 12.19 6.62 7.04
C SER A 150 10.72 6.16 7.06
N LEU A 151 9.84 6.89 6.37
CA LEU A 151 8.44 6.51 6.21
C LEU A 151 8.31 5.20 5.42
N MET A 152 9.05 5.04 4.33
CA MET A 152 9.04 3.82 3.51
C MET A 152 9.51 2.60 4.30
N LYS A 153 10.57 2.74 5.11
CA LYS A 153 11.02 1.68 6.02
C LYS A 153 9.91 1.25 6.97
N PHE A 154 9.23 2.22 7.59
CA PHE A 154 8.09 1.91 8.46
C PHE A 154 6.99 1.16 7.72
N ILE A 155 6.58 1.62 6.52
CA ILE A 155 5.55 0.96 5.71
C ILE A 155 5.95 -0.49 5.39
N PHE A 156 7.22 -0.72 5.02
CA PHE A 156 7.75 -2.05 4.75
C PHE A 156 7.66 -2.96 5.98
N ASP A 157 8.10 -2.48 7.14
CA ASP A 157 8.06 -3.25 8.39
C ASP A 157 6.61 -3.56 8.82
N TRP A 158 5.71 -2.59 8.70
CA TRP A 158 4.29 -2.75 9.00
C TRP A 158 3.60 -3.76 8.06
N THR A 159 3.97 -3.74 6.76
CA THR A 159 3.52 -4.71 5.78
C THR A 159 3.98 -6.12 6.15
N ASN A 160 5.26 -6.29 6.46
CA ASN A 160 5.83 -7.58 6.85
C ASN A 160 5.18 -8.15 8.12
N GLN A 161 4.85 -7.31 9.08
CA GLN A 161 4.12 -7.70 10.30
C GLN A 161 2.67 -8.11 9.99
N SER A 162 2.03 -7.50 9.00
CA SER A 162 0.65 -7.78 8.62
C SER A 162 0.50 -8.99 7.69
N ALA A 163 1.54 -9.32 6.94
CA ALA A 163 1.48 -10.33 5.88
C ALA A 163 1.09 -11.75 6.36
N PRO A 164 1.54 -12.25 7.53
CA PRO A 164 1.11 -13.56 8.02
C PRO A 164 -0.39 -13.64 8.26
N ASP A 165 -0.97 -12.62 8.93
CA ASP A 165 -2.40 -12.58 9.24
C ASP A 165 -3.24 -12.42 7.95
N ASN A 166 -2.79 -11.56 7.03
CA ASN A 166 -3.45 -11.42 5.73
C ASN A 166 -3.40 -12.75 4.94
N THR A 167 -2.28 -13.46 4.95
CA THR A 167 -2.15 -14.77 4.29
C THR A 167 -3.13 -15.78 4.87
N GLU A 168 -3.23 -15.86 6.21
CA GLU A 168 -4.15 -16.79 6.86
C GLU A 168 -5.61 -16.44 6.59
N GLN A 169 -5.97 -15.16 6.55
CA GLN A 169 -7.32 -14.73 6.20
C GLN A 169 -7.67 -15.02 4.72
N PHE A 170 -6.73 -14.83 3.79
CA PHE A 170 -6.94 -15.25 2.40
C PHE A 170 -7.10 -16.77 2.27
N LYS A 171 -6.33 -17.53 3.04
CA LYS A 171 -6.40 -18.98 3.04
C LYS A 171 -7.71 -19.49 3.64
N SER A 172 -8.08 -19.02 4.82
CA SER A 172 -9.32 -19.44 5.51
C SER A 172 -10.58 -19.04 4.76
N SER A 173 -10.56 -17.93 4.02
CA SER A 173 -11.67 -17.51 3.14
C SER A 173 -11.70 -18.24 1.80
N GLY A 174 -10.77 -19.16 1.51
CA GLY A 174 -10.65 -19.88 0.25
C GLY A 174 -10.18 -19.05 -0.94
N ARG A 175 -9.82 -17.79 -0.73
CA ARG A 175 -9.48 -16.85 -1.82
C ARG A 175 -8.13 -17.16 -2.50
N LEU A 176 -7.25 -17.96 -1.85
CA LEU A 176 -6.02 -18.48 -2.46
C LEU A 176 -6.27 -19.63 -3.43
N GLY A 177 -7.48 -20.24 -3.41
CA GLY A 177 -7.85 -21.31 -4.34
C GLY A 177 -7.70 -20.89 -5.79
N MET A 178 -7.16 -21.79 -6.64
CA MET A 178 -6.92 -21.52 -8.06
C MET A 178 -8.00 -22.22 -8.90
N LEU A 179 -8.60 -21.48 -9.83
CA LEU A 179 -9.52 -22.02 -10.82
C LEU A 179 -9.08 -21.60 -12.22
N LYS A 180 -8.66 -22.56 -13.06
CA LYS A 180 -8.12 -22.30 -14.40
C LYS A 180 -6.95 -21.31 -14.40
N GLY A 181 -6.04 -21.42 -13.44
CA GLY A 181 -4.85 -20.55 -13.33
C GLY A 181 -5.09 -19.17 -12.71
N ILE A 182 -6.31 -18.87 -12.25
CA ILE A 182 -6.71 -17.60 -11.67
C ILE A 182 -7.10 -17.79 -10.21
N PRO A 183 -6.59 -16.95 -9.27
CA PRO A 183 -6.98 -16.98 -7.87
C PRO A 183 -8.47 -16.67 -7.70
N GLN A 184 -9.12 -17.35 -6.75
CA GLN A 184 -10.51 -17.06 -6.40
C GLN A 184 -10.73 -15.60 -5.97
N ASP A 185 -9.72 -14.99 -5.30
CA ASP A 185 -9.71 -13.58 -4.97
C ASP A 185 -9.87 -12.68 -6.21
N ALA A 186 -9.13 -12.97 -7.28
CA ALA A 186 -9.23 -12.20 -8.53
C ALA A 186 -10.62 -12.32 -9.17
N ARG A 187 -11.23 -13.52 -9.15
CA ARG A 187 -12.59 -13.70 -9.66
C ARG A 187 -13.61 -12.91 -8.87
N ILE A 188 -13.53 -12.91 -7.54
CA ILE A 188 -14.40 -12.10 -6.68
C ILE A 188 -14.26 -10.61 -7.03
N ARG A 189 -13.01 -10.11 -7.16
CA ARG A 189 -12.78 -8.71 -7.53
C ARG A 189 -13.35 -8.37 -8.92
N ILE A 190 -13.19 -9.23 -9.90
CA ILE A 190 -13.77 -9.05 -11.24
C ILE A 190 -15.29 -8.88 -11.14
N GLU A 191 -15.99 -9.72 -10.37
CA GLU A 191 -17.43 -9.60 -10.17
C GLU A 191 -17.82 -8.29 -9.46
N GLU A 192 -17.06 -7.88 -8.46
CA GLU A 192 -17.24 -6.58 -7.79
C GLU A 192 -17.02 -5.40 -8.77
N MET A 193 -16.01 -5.50 -9.64
CA MET A 193 -15.76 -4.49 -10.67
C MET A 193 -16.91 -4.41 -11.69
N PHE A 194 -17.46 -5.53 -12.13
CA PHE A 194 -18.66 -5.57 -12.98
C PHE A 194 -19.83 -4.84 -12.31
N HIS A 195 -20.04 -5.06 -11.02
CA HIS A 195 -21.08 -4.40 -10.26
C HIS A 195 -20.86 -2.87 -10.20
N ASN A 196 -19.65 -2.42 -9.92
CA ASN A 196 -19.29 -1.01 -9.83
C ASN A 196 -19.37 -0.30 -11.19
N VAL A 197 -18.99 -0.97 -12.28
CA VAL A 197 -19.15 -0.43 -13.65
C VAL A 197 -20.64 -0.29 -13.99
N LYS A 198 -21.50 -1.24 -13.63
CA LYS A 198 -22.96 -1.15 -13.84
C LYS A 198 -23.59 0.03 -13.09
N LYS A 199 -23.11 0.32 -11.88
CA LYS A 199 -23.52 1.50 -11.09
C LYS A 199 -23.00 2.81 -11.64
N GLY A 200 -21.88 2.81 -12.37
CA GLY A 200 -21.20 4.01 -12.85
C GLY A 200 -20.10 4.49 -11.90
N ASP A 201 -19.76 3.72 -10.88
CA ASP A 201 -18.74 4.04 -9.86
C ASP A 201 -17.32 3.68 -10.32
N LEU A 202 -17.18 2.88 -11.42
CA LEU A 202 -15.91 2.46 -11.99
C LEU A 202 -15.91 2.65 -13.51
N ASP A 203 -14.77 3.12 -14.06
CA ASP A 203 -14.58 3.22 -15.50
C ASP A 203 -14.49 1.81 -16.12
N PRO A 204 -15.26 1.50 -17.19
CA PRO A 204 -15.20 0.22 -17.88
C PRO A 204 -13.80 -0.17 -18.38
N THR A 205 -12.94 0.81 -18.69
CA THR A 205 -11.57 0.56 -19.14
C THR A 205 -10.76 -0.17 -18.08
N ILE A 206 -10.92 0.20 -16.80
CA ILE A 206 -10.23 -0.45 -15.67
C ILE A 206 -10.65 -1.93 -15.55
N LEU A 207 -11.94 -2.23 -15.74
CA LEU A 207 -12.42 -3.61 -15.78
C LEU A 207 -11.87 -4.38 -16.97
N HIS A 208 -11.82 -3.73 -18.16
CA HIS A 208 -11.24 -4.34 -19.36
C HIS A 208 -9.76 -4.72 -19.13
N ASP A 209 -8.96 -3.79 -18.59
CA ASP A 209 -7.55 -4.02 -18.32
C ASP A 209 -7.33 -5.15 -17.29
N GLU A 210 -8.17 -5.23 -16.25
CA GLU A 210 -8.12 -6.34 -15.28
C GLU A 210 -8.42 -7.69 -15.96
N LEU A 211 -9.42 -7.76 -16.85
CA LEU A 211 -9.75 -8.98 -17.60
C LEU A 211 -8.63 -9.40 -18.56
N GLU A 212 -8.00 -8.45 -19.26
CA GLU A 212 -6.85 -8.70 -20.15
C GLU A 212 -5.62 -9.17 -19.34
N ASN A 213 -5.32 -8.52 -18.20
CA ASN A 213 -4.20 -8.93 -17.34
C ASN A 213 -4.34 -10.38 -16.83
N TRP A 214 -5.58 -10.82 -16.60
CA TRP A 214 -5.86 -12.20 -16.21
C TRP A 214 -6.05 -13.17 -17.39
N ASP A 215 -6.05 -12.68 -18.65
CA ASP A 215 -6.33 -13.51 -19.84
C ASP A 215 -7.72 -14.17 -19.82
N VAL A 216 -8.72 -13.44 -19.37
CA VAL A 216 -10.09 -13.95 -19.23
C VAL A 216 -11.13 -13.11 -19.94
N PHE A 217 -10.72 -12.16 -20.75
CA PHE A 217 -11.65 -11.29 -21.47
C PHE A 217 -12.67 -12.11 -22.27
N ASP A 218 -12.23 -13.13 -22.97
CA ASP A 218 -13.12 -14.01 -23.76
C ASP A 218 -14.18 -14.73 -22.89
N GLU A 219 -13.83 -15.12 -21.65
CA GLU A 219 -14.75 -15.75 -20.70
C GLU A 219 -15.85 -14.78 -20.24
N TYR A 220 -15.53 -13.47 -20.14
CA TYR A 220 -16.42 -12.43 -19.63
C TYR A 220 -16.99 -11.50 -20.72
N GLN A 221 -16.66 -11.71 -22.00
CA GLN A 221 -16.96 -10.81 -23.12
C GLN A 221 -18.46 -10.46 -23.21
N ASP A 222 -19.35 -11.46 -23.13
CA ASP A 222 -20.78 -11.23 -23.20
C ASP A 222 -21.30 -10.38 -22.04
N ASN A 223 -20.79 -10.63 -20.82
CA ASN A 223 -21.13 -9.84 -19.63
C ASN A 223 -20.63 -8.40 -19.79
N PHE A 224 -19.41 -8.21 -20.29
CA PHE A 224 -18.80 -6.90 -20.51
C PHE A 224 -19.64 -6.07 -21.50
N PHE A 225 -19.97 -6.61 -22.66
CA PHE A 225 -20.79 -5.89 -23.65
C PHE A 225 -22.24 -5.67 -23.22
N SER A 226 -22.78 -6.50 -22.34
CA SER A 226 -24.14 -6.32 -21.80
C SER A 226 -24.30 -5.02 -21.02
N ILE A 227 -23.21 -4.52 -20.38
CA ILE A 227 -23.22 -3.26 -19.63
C ILE A 227 -23.60 -2.06 -20.53
N PHE A 228 -23.14 -2.07 -21.77
CA PHE A 228 -23.38 -0.98 -22.72
C PHE A 228 -24.76 -1.06 -23.39
N LYS A 229 -25.31 -2.25 -23.53
CA LYS A 229 -26.67 -2.44 -24.09
C LYS A 229 -27.74 -1.79 -23.20
N GLY A 230 -27.61 -1.91 -21.87
CA GLY A 230 -28.53 -1.30 -20.89
C GLY A 230 -28.43 0.24 -20.79
N ARG A 231 -27.29 0.84 -21.12
CA ARG A 231 -27.12 2.31 -21.09
C ARG A 231 -27.77 3.02 -22.27
N ARG A 232 -27.89 2.39 -23.45
CA ARG A 232 -28.56 2.99 -24.62
C ARG A 232 -30.08 3.14 -24.42
N SER A 233 -30.72 2.29 -23.62
CA SER A 233 -32.14 2.36 -23.34
C SER A 233 -32.54 3.48 -22.38
N LYS A 234 -31.65 4.00 -21.54
CA LYS A 234 -31.93 5.09 -20.56
C LYS A 234 -31.73 6.50 -21.11
N LYS A 235 -31.22 6.68 -22.33
CA LYS A 235 -31.03 8.01 -22.97
C LYS A 235 -32.16 8.39 -23.94
N LEU A 236 -33.26 7.65 -23.98
CA LEU A 236 -34.37 7.85 -24.91
C LEU A 236 -35.71 8.21 -24.20
N TYR A 237 -35.64 8.77 -22.97
CA TYR A 237 -36.81 9.35 -22.32
C TYR A 237 -36.45 10.71 -21.67
#